data_b8363bde3443e5df764e1f92070e70a0
#
_entry.id   b8363bde3443e5df764e1f92070e70a0
#
_cell.length_a   1.000
_cell.length_b   1.000
_cell.length_c   1.000
_cell.angle_alpha   90.00
_cell.angle_beta   90.00
_cell.angle_gamma   90.00
#
_symmetry.space_group_name_H-M   'P 1'
#
loop_
_entity.id
_entity.type
_entity.pdbx_description
1 polymer ?
#
loop_
_entity_poly.entity_id
_entity_poly.type
_entity_poly.pdbx_seq_one_letter_code
_entity_poly.pdbx_strand_id
1 'polypeptide(L)'
;MLRLFAALLLLASSALAERPANWAQPVPGTGVKNLNRVTPQLYRSAQPDAAAMRDIEKLGVRTVINLRYLHDDKDEAHGTKLRLRRTKMDTWHIEDEDIVRVLAMLRRNGDGPFLVHCQHGADRTGVVCAMFRIVEEGWSREDAIRELKDGGFGFHTLWKNIPRYLEKVDVEKIRRAVDAAGR
;
A
#
# COMPACT_ATOMS: atom_id res chain seq x y z
N MET A 1 59.10 13.56 -27.76
CA MET A 1 57.69 13.53 -28.20
C MET A 1 56.92 12.63 -27.24
N LEU A 2 56.23 13.26 -26.27
CA LEU A 2 55.48 12.57 -25.20
C LEU A 2 54.00 12.63 -25.56
N ARG A 3 53.39 11.46 -25.88
CA ARG A 3 51.95 11.39 -26.19
C ARG A 3 51.17 11.14 -24.87
N LEU A 4 50.43 12.18 -24.42
CA LEU A 4 49.45 12.03 -23.37
C LEU A 4 48.23 11.30 -23.95
N PHE A 5 47.93 10.14 -23.39
CA PHE A 5 46.62 9.49 -23.54
C PHE A 5 45.70 10.02 -22.46
N ALA A 6 44.73 10.86 -22.87
CA ALA A 6 43.62 11.22 -21.99
C ALA A 6 42.62 10.09 -21.98
N ALA A 7 42.52 9.37 -20.86
CA ALA A 7 41.48 8.39 -20.64
C ALA A 7 40.18 9.12 -20.24
N LEU A 8 39.20 9.10 -21.16
CA LEU A 8 37.86 9.65 -20.89
C LEU A 8 37.09 8.60 -20.07
N LEU A 9 36.98 8.82 -18.75
CA LEU A 9 36.09 8.03 -17.89
C LEU A 9 34.65 8.43 -18.21
N LEU A 10 33.94 7.60 -18.95
CA LEU A 10 32.49 7.65 -19.07
C LEU A 10 31.88 7.17 -17.74
N LEU A 11 31.47 8.11 -16.89
CA LEU A 11 30.59 7.84 -15.75
C LEU A 11 29.21 7.47 -16.32
N ALA A 12 28.94 6.16 -16.42
CA ALA A 12 27.60 5.65 -16.66
C ALA A 12 26.76 5.93 -15.39
N SER A 13 26.09 7.08 -15.39
CA SER A 13 25.03 7.36 -14.43
C SER A 13 23.91 6.37 -14.70
N SER A 14 23.80 5.31 -13.87
CA SER A 14 22.62 4.47 -13.83
C SER A 14 21.49 5.31 -13.28
N ALA A 15 20.74 5.98 -14.17
CA ALA A 15 19.46 6.57 -13.82
C ALA A 15 18.57 5.44 -13.31
N LEU A 16 18.40 5.33 -11.99
CA LEU A 16 17.32 4.56 -11.41
C LEU A 16 16.06 5.11 -12.07
N ALA A 17 15.35 4.30 -12.82
CA ALA A 17 14.11 4.71 -13.47
C ALA A 17 13.20 5.32 -12.39
N GLU A 18 12.89 6.60 -12.52
CA GLU A 18 12.01 7.28 -11.58
C GLU A 18 10.67 6.55 -11.52
N ARG A 19 10.18 6.35 -10.30
CA ARG A 19 8.87 5.74 -10.07
C ARG A 19 7.81 6.57 -10.78
N PRO A 20 6.89 5.97 -11.57
CA PRO A 20 5.82 6.70 -12.22
C PRO A 20 5.05 7.59 -11.24
N ALA A 21 4.76 8.84 -11.63
CA ALA A 21 4.17 9.85 -10.75
C ALA A 21 2.76 9.46 -10.24
N ASN A 22 2.04 8.62 -11.00
CA ASN A 22 0.73 8.09 -10.62
C ASN A 22 0.80 6.89 -9.66
N TRP A 23 2.00 6.33 -9.42
CA TRP A 23 2.19 5.29 -8.42
C TRP A 23 2.25 5.88 -7.01
N ALA A 24 2.08 5.04 -5.99
CA ALA A 24 2.23 5.47 -4.61
C ALA A 24 3.64 6.00 -4.35
N GLN A 25 3.75 7.22 -3.82
CA GLN A 25 5.00 7.93 -3.64
C GLN A 25 5.51 7.81 -2.20
N PRO A 26 6.83 7.65 -1.99
CA PRO A 26 7.42 7.63 -0.65
C PRO A 26 7.10 8.91 0.13
N VAL A 27 6.87 8.75 1.42
CA VAL A 27 6.70 9.89 2.34
C VAL A 27 7.97 10.00 3.19
N PRO A 28 8.86 10.96 2.87
CA PRO A 28 10.11 11.13 3.61
C PRO A 28 9.87 11.79 4.98
N GLY A 29 10.91 11.79 5.82
CA GLY A 29 10.92 12.52 7.09
C GLY A 29 10.17 11.86 8.23
N THR A 30 9.76 10.61 8.09
CA THR A 30 9.12 9.80 9.15
C THR A 30 9.94 8.55 9.44
N GLY A 31 9.83 8.02 10.66
CA GLY A 31 10.39 6.70 11.03
C GLY A 31 9.57 5.50 10.53
N VAL A 32 8.51 5.74 9.78
CA VAL A 32 7.56 4.70 9.36
C VAL A 32 8.11 3.90 8.18
N LYS A 33 8.40 2.62 8.39
CA LYS A 33 8.95 1.74 7.37
C LYS A 33 7.96 1.54 6.22
N ASN A 34 8.46 1.61 4.98
CA ASN A 34 7.69 1.39 3.75
C ASN A 34 6.44 2.29 3.65
N LEU A 35 6.53 3.53 4.20
CA LEU A 35 5.44 4.49 4.12
C LEU A 35 5.39 5.13 2.74
N ASN A 36 4.26 4.97 2.09
CA ASN A 36 4.00 5.58 0.80
C ASN A 36 2.58 6.18 0.77
N ARG A 37 2.42 7.29 0.07
CA ARG A 37 1.12 7.93 -0.18
C ARG A 37 0.54 7.41 -1.49
N VAL A 38 -0.56 6.68 -1.42
CA VAL A 38 -1.31 6.16 -2.58
C VAL A 38 -2.14 7.27 -3.19
N THR A 39 -2.90 7.99 -2.34
CA THR A 39 -3.68 9.18 -2.69
C THR A 39 -3.60 10.19 -1.53
N PRO A 40 -4.13 11.42 -1.64
CA PRO A 40 -4.25 12.31 -0.49
C PRO A 40 -5.03 11.72 0.69
N GLN A 41 -5.89 10.72 0.44
CA GLN A 41 -6.74 10.10 1.47
C GLN A 41 -6.29 8.69 1.88
N LEU A 42 -5.25 8.12 1.22
CA LEU A 42 -4.81 6.76 1.48
C LEU A 42 -3.29 6.66 1.51
N TYR A 43 -2.79 6.14 2.62
CA TYR A 43 -1.39 5.78 2.84
C TYR A 43 -1.25 4.27 3.00
N ARG A 44 -0.06 3.76 2.74
CA ARG A 44 0.33 2.36 2.95
C ARG A 44 1.66 2.27 3.69
N SER A 45 1.84 1.26 4.57
CA SER A 45 3.13 1.05 5.26
C SER A 45 3.35 -0.40 5.68
N ALA A 46 4.55 -0.70 6.19
CA ALA A 46 4.79 -1.82 7.08
C ALA A 46 4.15 -1.57 8.45
N GLN A 47 4.21 -2.57 9.35
CA GLN A 47 3.74 -2.44 10.73
C GLN A 47 4.38 -1.22 11.40
N PRO A 48 3.61 -0.21 11.81
CA PRO A 48 4.14 0.91 12.58
C PRO A 48 4.43 0.49 14.03
N ASP A 49 5.49 1.02 14.60
CA ASP A 49 5.70 1.03 16.06
C ASP A 49 5.05 2.26 16.72
N ALA A 50 5.18 2.40 18.03
CA ALA A 50 4.54 3.50 18.77
C ALA A 50 5.05 4.90 18.36
N ALA A 51 6.31 5.03 17.93
CA ALA A 51 6.82 6.31 17.42
C ALA A 51 6.23 6.60 16.04
N ALA A 52 6.19 5.58 15.17
CA ALA A 52 5.59 5.64 13.84
C ALA A 52 4.09 5.98 13.90
N MET A 53 3.32 5.43 14.86
CA MET A 53 1.90 5.78 15.03
C MET A 53 1.70 7.28 15.33
N ARG A 54 2.56 7.87 16.16
CA ARG A 54 2.53 9.32 16.42
C ARG A 54 2.89 10.14 15.17
N ASP A 55 3.83 9.69 14.36
CA ASP A 55 4.17 10.38 13.11
C ASP A 55 3.05 10.26 12.07
N ILE A 56 2.39 9.12 11.99
CA ILE A 56 1.21 8.89 11.16
C ILE A 56 0.06 9.84 11.57
N GLU A 57 -0.17 10.02 12.86
CA GLU A 57 -1.17 10.99 13.36
C GLU A 57 -0.81 12.43 12.96
N LYS A 58 0.47 12.83 13.07
CA LYS A 58 0.95 14.16 12.64
C LYS A 58 0.79 14.41 11.14
N LEU A 59 0.86 13.35 10.31
CA LEU A 59 0.57 13.43 8.87
C LEU A 59 -0.91 13.67 8.57
N GLY A 60 -1.79 13.69 9.59
CA GLY A 60 -3.21 13.90 9.45
C GLY A 60 -4.02 12.61 9.20
N VAL A 61 -3.41 11.45 9.25
CA VAL A 61 -4.14 10.17 9.22
C VAL A 61 -5.08 10.10 10.42
N ARG A 62 -6.30 9.63 10.19
CA ARG A 62 -7.32 9.48 11.24
C ARG A 62 -7.64 8.03 11.56
N THR A 63 -7.54 7.16 10.57
CA THR A 63 -7.89 5.74 10.73
C THR A 63 -6.76 4.85 10.22
N VAL A 64 -6.38 3.89 11.04
CA VAL A 64 -5.41 2.84 10.71
C VAL A 64 -6.17 1.53 10.51
N ILE A 65 -5.95 0.87 9.37
CA ILE A 65 -6.53 -0.41 9.00
C ILE A 65 -5.43 -1.47 9.00
N ASN A 66 -5.45 -2.34 9.98
CA ASN A 66 -4.52 -3.45 10.14
C ASN A 66 -5.03 -4.71 9.44
N LEU A 67 -4.22 -5.27 8.55
CA LEU A 67 -4.53 -6.50 7.80
C LEU A 67 -3.92 -7.77 8.42
N ARG A 68 -3.29 -7.67 9.60
CA ARG A 68 -2.62 -8.80 10.24
C ARG A 68 -3.59 -9.71 10.95
N TYR A 69 -3.34 -11.02 10.87
CA TYR A 69 -4.20 -12.03 11.48
C TYR A 69 -4.07 -12.08 13.02
N LEU A 70 -2.84 -12.10 13.53
CA LEU A 70 -2.54 -12.35 14.96
C LEU A 70 -2.13 -11.10 15.76
N HIS A 71 -2.04 -9.92 15.13
CA HIS A 71 -1.58 -8.71 15.80
C HIS A 71 -2.63 -7.61 15.70
N ASP A 72 -2.84 -6.86 16.77
CA ASP A 72 -3.58 -5.59 16.75
C ASP A 72 -2.64 -4.42 17.08
N ASP A 73 -3.11 -3.20 16.96
CA ASP A 73 -2.28 -2.00 17.07
C ASP A 73 -2.56 -1.20 18.35
N LYS A 74 -3.21 -1.81 19.35
CA LYS A 74 -3.67 -1.07 20.54
C LYS A 74 -2.52 -0.49 21.35
N ASP A 75 -1.46 -1.27 21.51
CA ASP A 75 -0.29 -0.86 22.29
C ASP A 75 0.51 0.20 21.54
N GLU A 76 0.71 0.02 20.23
CA GLU A 76 1.45 0.97 19.39
C GLU A 76 0.71 2.29 19.21
N ALA A 77 -0.61 2.27 19.16
CA ALA A 77 -1.43 3.46 19.01
C ALA A 77 -1.79 4.14 20.35
N HIS A 78 -1.32 3.58 21.48
CA HIS A 78 -1.60 4.16 22.79
C HIS A 78 -1.13 5.63 22.86
N GLY A 79 -2.02 6.51 23.35
CA GLY A 79 -1.76 7.95 23.46
C GLY A 79 -1.97 8.74 22.16
N THR A 80 -2.43 8.10 21.08
CA THR A 80 -2.87 8.76 19.84
C THR A 80 -4.41 8.87 19.79
N LYS A 81 -4.92 9.69 18.87
CA LYS A 81 -6.36 9.80 18.54
C LYS A 81 -6.74 8.96 17.32
N LEU A 82 -5.85 8.08 16.85
CA LEU A 82 -6.07 7.23 15.71
C LEU A 82 -7.22 6.24 15.96
N ARG A 83 -8.13 6.13 15.01
CA ARG A 83 -9.16 5.09 15.03
C ARG A 83 -8.55 3.80 14.48
N LEU A 84 -8.66 2.73 15.23
CA LEU A 84 -8.14 1.42 14.81
C LEU A 84 -9.24 0.58 14.20
N ARG A 85 -8.97 0.01 13.04
CA ARG A 85 -9.80 -0.97 12.33
C ARG A 85 -8.95 -2.18 11.97
N ARG A 86 -9.57 -3.32 11.85
CA ARG A 86 -8.86 -4.56 11.54
C ARG A 86 -9.67 -5.42 10.60
N THR A 87 -9.00 -5.94 9.57
CA THR A 87 -9.49 -7.03 8.73
C THR A 87 -8.41 -8.11 8.71
N LYS A 88 -8.73 -9.27 9.24
CA LYS A 88 -7.78 -10.39 9.33
C LYS A 88 -7.68 -11.04 7.96
N MET A 89 -6.61 -10.75 7.22
CA MET A 89 -6.36 -11.32 5.90
C MET A 89 -5.24 -12.35 5.93
N ASP A 90 -5.44 -13.44 5.23
CA ASP A 90 -4.38 -14.41 4.95
C ASP A 90 -3.58 -13.99 3.73
N THR A 91 -2.29 -14.34 3.70
CA THR A 91 -1.44 -14.02 2.54
C THR A 91 -1.55 -15.09 1.44
N TRP A 92 -1.78 -16.34 1.85
CA TRP A 92 -1.87 -17.49 0.92
C TRP A 92 -3.26 -17.66 0.28
N HIS A 93 -4.28 -17.01 0.82
CA HIS A 93 -5.65 -17.04 0.29
C HIS A 93 -6.29 -15.65 0.43
N ILE A 94 -6.62 -15.04 -0.71
CA ILE A 94 -7.25 -13.71 -0.73
C ILE A 94 -8.74 -13.93 -0.97
N GLU A 95 -9.56 -13.43 -0.05
CA GLU A 95 -11.02 -13.53 -0.12
C GLU A 95 -11.65 -12.20 -0.59
N ASP A 96 -12.67 -12.31 -1.43
CA ASP A 96 -13.44 -11.16 -1.91
C ASP A 96 -14.03 -10.35 -0.73
N GLU A 97 -14.50 -11.02 0.29
CA GLU A 97 -15.13 -10.44 1.47
C GLU A 97 -14.18 -9.55 2.26
N ASP A 98 -12.90 -9.92 2.35
CA ASP A 98 -11.89 -9.10 3.02
C ASP A 98 -11.58 -7.84 2.22
N ILE A 99 -11.46 -7.97 0.90
CA ILE A 99 -11.27 -6.82 -0.01
C ILE A 99 -12.47 -5.88 0.08
N VAL A 100 -13.69 -6.41 -0.03
CA VAL A 100 -14.93 -5.62 0.09
C VAL A 100 -14.98 -4.87 1.42
N ARG A 101 -14.67 -5.56 2.52
CA ARG A 101 -14.68 -4.95 3.86
C ARG A 101 -13.71 -3.78 3.96
N VAL A 102 -12.48 -3.92 3.44
CA VAL A 102 -11.49 -2.85 3.49
C VAL A 102 -11.89 -1.69 2.56
N LEU A 103 -12.29 -1.97 1.33
CA LEU A 103 -12.70 -0.91 0.39
C LEU A 103 -13.92 -0.14 0.90
N ALA A 104 -14.90 -0.82 1.50
CA ALA A 104 -16.04 -0.17 2.13
C ALA A 104 -15.64 0.75 3.30
N MET A 105 -14.61 0.37 4.09
CA MET A 105 -14.07 1.26 5.13
C MET A 105 -13.43 2.50 4.51
N LEU A 106 -12.67 2.35 3.42
CA LEU A 106 -11.99 3.47 2.74
C LEU A 106 -12.96 4.49 2.12
N ARG A 107 -14.19 4.09 1.81
CA ARG A 107 -15.25 4.98 1.31
C ARG A 107 -15.97 5.78 2.39
N ARG A 108 -15.76 5.48 3.67
CA ARG A 108 -16.49 6.16 4.75
C ARG A 108 -16.08 7.62 4.85
N ASN A 109 -17.00 8.51 4.51
CA ASN A 109 -16.80 9.96 4.63
C ASN A 109 -16.49 10.35 6.08
N GLY A 110 -15.45 11.18 6.28
CA GLY A 110 -15.04 11.67 7.60
C GLY A 110 -14.16 10.72 8.42
N ASP A 111 -13.93 9.49 7.98
CA ASP A 111 -13.02 8.55 8.65
C ASP A 111 -11.56 8.65 8.16
N GLY A 112 -11.33 9.17 6.95
CA GLY A 112 -10.00 9.38 6.38
C GLY A 112 -9.32 10.68 6.83
N PRO A 113 -8.06 10.90 6.47
CA PRO A 113 -7.19 10.00 5.71
C PRO A 113 -6.91 8.67 6.41
N PHE A 114 -6.66 7.62 5.62
CA PHE A 114 -6.46 6.26 6.08
C PHE A 114 -5.00 5.81 5.93
N LEU A 115 -4.54 4.95 6.83
CA LEU A 115 -3.37 4.11 6.62
C LEU A 115 -3.82 2.64 6.56
N VAL A 116 -3.39 1.93 5.52
CA VAL A 116 -3.52 0.47 5.44
C VAL A 116 -2.14 -0.17 5.59
N HIS A 117 -2.02 -1.14 6.50
CA HIS A 117 -0.76 -1.83 6.71
C HIS A 117 -0.92 -3.33 6.98
N CYS A 118 0.17 -4.07 6.82
CA CYS A 118 0.33 -5.44 7.29
C CYS A 118 1.68 -5.60 8.00
N GLN A 119 2.33 -6.76 7.96
CA GLN A 119 3.67 -6.94 8.56
C GLN A 119 4.74 -6.14 7.80
N HIS A 120 4.86 -6.32 6.49
CA HIS A 120 5.89 -5.71 5.65
C HIS A 120 5.39 -4.54 4.79
N GLY A 121 4.07 -4.31 4.74
CA GLY A 121 3.48 -3.33 3.83
C GLY A 121 3.53 -3.73 2.36
N ALA A 122 3.87 -4.98 2.08
CA ALA A 122 4.16 -5.50 0.75
C ALA A 122 2.97 -6.27 0.16
N ASP A 123 2.63 -7.44 0.72
CA ASP A 123 1.75 -8.42 0.08
C ASP A 123 0.25 -8.14 0.32
N ARG A 124 -0.25 -8.31 1.56
CA ARG A 124 -1.66 -8.02 1.91
C ARG A 124 -2.01 -6.55 1.69
N THR A 125 -1.14 -5.64 2.11
CA THR A 125 -1.27 -4.21 1.83
C THR A 125 -1.22 -3.96 0.32
N GLY A 126 -0.37 -4.67 -0.39
CA GLY A 126 -0.23 -4.57 -1.84
C GLY A 126 -1.49 -4.95 -2.59
N VAL A 127 -2.12 -6.10 -2.27
CA VAL A 127 -3.36 -6.52 -2.95
C VAL A 127 -4.52 -5.57 -2.65
N VAL A 128 -4.62 -5.06 -1.42
CA VAL A 128 -5.65 -4.06 -1.07
C VAL A 128 -5.45 -2.77 -1.87
N CYS A 129 -4.22 -2.25 -1.96
CA CYS A 129 -3.93 -1.06 -2.76
C CYS A 129 -4.18 -1.30 -4.25
N ALA A 130 -3.81 -2.46 -4.79
CA ALA A 130 -4.10 -2.81 -6.19
C ALA A 130 -5.60 -2.87 -6.46
N MET A 131 -6.39 -3.48 -5.57
CA MET A 131 -7.85 -3.51 -5.69
C MET A 131 -8.48 -2.12 -5.55
N PHE A 132 -7.93 -1.26 -4.68
CA PHE A 132 -8.34 0.15 -4.60
C PHE A 132 -8.10 0.87 -5.95
N ARG A 133 -6.91 0.70 -6.56
CA ARG A 133 -6.61 1.26 -7.89
C ARG A 133 -7.61 0.80 -8.94
N ILE A 134 -7.94 -0.49 -8.98
CA ILE A 134 -8.84 -1.08 -9.97
C ILE A 134 -10.30 -0.63 -9.73
N VAL A 135 -10.78 -0.72 -8.49
CA VAL A 135 -12.20 -0.50 -8.18
C VAL A 135 -12.54 0.99 -8.06
N GLU A 136 -11.70 1.76 -7.37
CA GLU A 136 -11.99 3.17 -7.06
C GLU A 136 -11.41 4.14 -8.09
N GLU A 137 -10.23 3.84 -8.64
CA GLU A 137 -9.55 4.74 -9.57
C GLU A 137 -9.63 4.27 -11.03
N GLY A 138 -10.22 3.11 -11.31
CA GLY A 138 -10.44 2.60 -12.67
C GLY A 138 -9.18 2.17 -13.40
N TRP A 139 -8.12 1.81 -12.67
CA TRP A 139 -6.88 1.31 -13.30
C TRP A 139 -7.11 -0.03 -13.97
N SER A 140 -6.29 -0.31 -15.00
CA SER A 140 -6.21 -1.66 -15.55
C SER A 140 -5.62 -2.63 -14.51
N ARG A 141 -5.95 -3.92 -14.64
CA ARG A 141 -5.37 -4.97 -13.79
C ARG A 141 -3.85 -5.02 -13.97
N GLU A 142 -3.39 -4.88 -15.20
CA GLU A 142 -2.00 -4.91 -15.58
C GLU A 142 -1.20 -3.79 -14.90
N ASP A 143 -1.75 -2.56 -14.88
CA ASP A 143 -1.10 -1.42 -14.23
C ASP A 143 -1.05 -1.57 -12.71
N ALA A 144 -2.14 -2.04 -12.09
CA ALA A 144 -2.19 -2.28 -10.66
C ALA A 144 -1.25 -3.42 -10.22
N ILE A 145 -1.14 -4.50 -11.02
CA ILE A 145 -0.18 -5.60 -10.78
C ILE A 145 1.25 -5.11 -10.97
N ARG A 146 1.50 -4.24 -11.94
CA ARG A 146 2.83 -3.66 -12.16
C ARG A 146 3.22 -2.76 -10.99
N GLU A 147 2.34 -1.87 -10.50
CA GLU A 147 2.61 -1.09 -9.28
C GLU A 147 2.89 -2.00 -8.08
N LEU A 148 2.11 -3.06 -7.88
CA LEU A 148 2.32 -4.04 -6.81
C LEU A 148 3.72 -4.65 -6.83
N LYS A 149 4.18 -5.09 -8.02
CA LYS A 149 5.44 -5.84 -8.18
C LYS A 149 6.66 -4.92 -8.23
N ASP A 150 6.55 -3.82 -8.96
CA ASP A 150 7.68 -3.00 -9.38
C ASP A 150 7.74 -1.64 -8.66
N GLY A 151 6.72 -1.32 -7.85
CA GLY A 151 6.63 -0.06 -7.11
C GLY A 151 7.60 0.08 -5.93
N GLY A 152 8.50 -0.90 -5.72
CA GLY A 152 9.52 -0.84 -4.67
C GLY A 152 8.99 -1.05 -3.26
N PHE A 153 7.83 -1.70 -3.12
CA PHE A 153 7.19 -1.96 -1.82
C PHE A 153 7.64 -3.28 -1.17
N GLY A 154 8.54 -4.03 -1.83
CA GLY A 154 9.08 -5.29 -1.33
C GLY A 154 8.13 -6.49 -1.50
N PHE A 155 7.30 -6.49 -2.56
CA PHE A 155 6.43 -7.63 -2.85
C PHE A 155 7.20 -8.95 -2.94
N HIS A 156 6.75 -9.97 -2.19
CA HIS A 156 7.40 -11.28 -2.17
C HIS A 156 6.85 -12.15 -3.31
N THR A 157 7.68 -12.44 -4.30
CA THR A 157 7.30 -13.21 -5.50
C THR A 157 6.87 -14.66 -5.20
N LEU A 158 7.07 -15.14 -3.97
CA LEU A 158 6.54 -16.42 -3.48
C LEU A 158 5.00 -16.44 -3.49
N TRP A 159 4.36 -15.31 -3.25
CA TRP A 159 2.90 -15.18 -3.20
C TRP A 159 2.26 -15.06 -4.58
N LYS A 160 2.43 -16.11 -5.42
CA LYS A 160 1.87 -16.15 -6.78
C LYS A 160 0.34 -16.11 -6.83
N ASN A 161 -0.33 -16.45 -5.72
CA ASN A 161 -1.78 -16.37 -5.58
C ASN A 161 -2.28 -14.91 -5.64
N ILE A 162 -1.52 -13.94 -5.17
CA ILE A 162 -1.93 -12.53 -5.16
C ILE A 162 -2.08 -11.95 -6.58
N PRO A 163 -1.07 -11.99 -7.47
CA PRO A 163 -1.28 -11.57 -8.85
C PRO A 163 -2.38 -12.37 -9.57
N ARG A 164 -2.46 -13.69 -9.35
CA ARG A 164 -3.53 -14.53 -9.93
C ARG A 164 -4.92 -14.12 -9.47
N TYR A 165 -5.07 -13.71 -8.20
CA TYR A 165 -6.32 -13.15 -7.70
C TYR A 165 -6.69 -11.88 -8.46
N LEU A 166 -5.77 -10.93 -8.59
CA LEU A 166 -5.99 -9.67 -9.31
C LEU A 166 -6.33 -9.89 -10.79
N GLU A 167 -5.73 -10.89 -11.42
CA GLU A 167 -6.01 -11.27 -12.82
C GLU A 167 -7.43 -11.82 -13.00
N LYS A 168 -8.00 -12.53 -12.00
CA LYS A 168 -9.21 -13.33 -12.14
C LYS A 168 -10.44 -12.78 -11.41
N VAL A 169 -10.25 -11.90 -10.43
CA VAL A 169 -11.33 -11.37 -9.60
C VAL A 169 -12.42 -10.71 -10.45
N ASP A 170 -13.69 -10.96 -10.14
CA ASP A 170 -14.82 -10.24 -10.75
C ASP A 170 -14.92 -8.84 -10.13
N VAL A 171 -14.31 -7.85 -10.80
CA VAL A 171 -14.25 -6.46 -10.35
C VAL A 171 -15.65 -5.87 -10.19
N GLU A 172 -16.59 -6.19 -11.08
CA GLU A 172 -17.95 -5.68 -10.98
C GLU A 172 -18.72 -6.30 -9.80
N LYS A 173 -18.47 -7.57 -9.49
CA LYS A 173 -19.00 -8.19 -8.27
C LYS A 173 -18.47 -7.46 -7.03
N ILE A 174 -17.14 -7.21 -6.95
CA ILE A 174 -16.54 -6.47 -5.84
C ILE A 174 -17.15 -5.07 -5.73
N ARG A 175 -17.24 -4.33 -6.83
CA ARG A 175 -17.79 -2.97 -6.85
C ARG A 175 -19.21 -2.94 -6.29
N ARG A 176 -20.11 -3.82 -6.78
CA ARG A 176 -21.48 -3.93 -6.28
C ARG A 176 -21.53 -4.28 -4.79
N ALA A 177 -20.65 -5.18 -4.32
CA ALA A 177 -20.59 -5.54 -2.91
C ALA A 177 -20.12 -4.39 -2.03
N VAL A 178 -19.12 -3.60 -2.48
CA VAL A 178 -18.64 -2.40 -1.78
C VAL A 178 -19.73 -1.33 -1.74
N ASP A 179 -20.48 -1.12 -2.83
CA ASP A 179 -21.61 -0.18 -2.90
C ASP A 179 -22.74 -0.58 -1.92
N ALA A 180 -22.96 -1.88 -1.75
CA ALA A 180 -23.96 -2.39 -0.80
C ALA A 180 -23.50 -2.24 0.66
N ALA A 181 -22.21 -2.41 0.95
CA ALA A 181 -21.64 -2.31 2.30
C ALA A 181 -21.44 -0.85 2.77
N GLY A 182 -21.44 0.12 1.87
CA GLY A 182 -21.28 1.56 2.16
C GLY A 182 -22.59 2.28 2.45
N ARG A 183 -23.72 1.58 2.31
CA ARG A 183 -25.06 2.07 2.67
C ARG A 183 -25.38 1.71 4.11
#